data_3eb9f3687b5306f339d30be70aa3ec3f
#
_entry.id   3eb9f3687b5306f339d30be70aa3ec3f
#
_cell.length_a   1.000
_cell.length_b   1.000
_cell.length_c   1.000
_cell.angle_alpha   90.00
_cell.angle_beta   90.00
_cell.angle_gamma   90.00
#
_symmetry.space_group_name_H-M   'P 1'
#
loop_
_entity.id
_entity.type
_entity.pdbx_description
1 polymer ?
#
loop_
_entity_poly.entity_id
_entity_poly.type
_entity_poly.pdbx_seq_one_letter_code
_entity_poly.pdbx_strand_id
1 'polypeptide(L)'
;MVLVRMDVDALTGVVGALRSFFDEAMDEWTNVSNAASKALTRCERMSSGLTTHLPAVAQLAADLQARVDLAVLVNTDADGRTPTGWVEYTVPGTQEPLADVRGALGQALATYAASDHVGDGPEAMTALNERLARYLDDDVVMCDFYQALTAEGLLDLMTHSADTFASNDISLELRTDLLANLKSGLTAATGAWSDGDATTYAAALVDAATGQAGLSDNEYAPQFHRALSYLLYDSNFSDAFLTTAADKIDAFERIARDGEPGFWSGLDAGQSSWPLYFPQDAMGASYDPAVSLMSALGNNPQVSLDFFMGDDGLATGTVSNRQMYWLHDRDWMDDKFSCLSAALLAATTDPSLIQPPDSATAAQAALLASHTVNLIGHRGINTGHVTEGDGKENAASNFATILSTYMHGVDNMIWTNAYPWNAGDVATFTPDFYPAEQPNTPVFNADSLNAFITLSSSMEDGMRTLRDGINTYTNVKYGLTINRLLAEPDNAHAVAAFNSAYLGQAKMEGLFVRAVGLSAIAEARGQDTTRAA
;
A
#
# COMPACT_ATOMS: atom_id res chain seq x y z
N MET A 1 38.69 13.95 -10.32
CA MET A 1 38.77 13.02 -9.16
C MET A 1 39.78 13.59 -8.17
N VAL A 2 39.39 13.70 -6.92
CA VAL A 2 40.22 14.15 -5.81
C VAL A 2 40.58 12.94 -4.95
N LEU A 3 41.86 12.72 -4.72
CA LEU A 3 42.34 11.71 -3.77
C LEU A 3 42.26 12.29 -2.36
N VAL A 4 41.49 11.63 -1.51
CA VAL A 4 41.34 12.00 -0.10
C VAL A 4 42.02 10.96 0.76
N ARG A 5 42.77 11.42 1.75
CA ARG A 5 43.43 10.58 2.76
C ARG A 5 42.89 10.92 4.13
N MET A 6 42.42 9.94 4.87
CA MET A 6 41.85 10.15 6.20
C MET A 6 42.24 9.03 7.17
N ASP A 7 42.31 9.39 8.45
CA ASP A 7 42.41 8.43 9.56
C ASP A 7 40.99 8.11 10.03
N VAL A 8 40.55 6.90 9.72
CA VAL A 8 39.16 6.43 9.99
C VAL A 8 38.88 6.40 11.49
N ASP A 9 39.85 5.92 12.30
CA ASP A 9 39.63 5.77 13.74
C ASP A 9 39.56 7.15 14.43
N ALA A 10 40.42 8.07 14.03
CA ALA A 10 40.41 9.43 14.55
C ALA A 10 39.13 10.18 14.20
N LEU A 11 38.65 10.08 12.93
CA LEU A 11 37.41 10.75 12.49
C LEU A 11 36.17 10.12 13.09
N THR A 12 36.11 8.80 13.26
CA THR A 12 35.02 8.12 13.97
C THR A 12 34.91 8.65 15.41
N GLY A 13 36.04 8.86 16.08
CA GLY A 13 36.06 9.49 17.40
C GLY A 13 35.55 10.94 17.40
N VAL A 14 35.89 11.73 16.38
CA VAL A 14 35.35 13.10 16.22
C VAL A 14 33.83 13.09 15.98
N VAL A 15 33.35 12.22 15.12
CA VAL A 15 31.90 12.08 14.86
C VAL A 15 31.14 11.70 16.14
N GLY A 16 31.67 10.74 16.90
CA GLY A 16 31.13 10.34 18.20
C GLY A 16 31.06 11.52 19.18
N ALA A 17 32.14 12.29 19.28
CA ALA A 17 32.19 13.47 20.16
C ALA A 17 31.18 14.57 19.74
N LEU A 18 31.01 14.81 18.44
CA LEU A 18 30.04 15.78 17.92
C LEU A 18 28.58 15.35 18.19
N ARG A 19 28.28 14.08 18.06
CA ARG A 19 26.95 13.53 18.38
C ARG A 19 26.66 13.65 19.88
N SER A 20 27.58 13.20 20.75
CA SER A 20 27.42 13.38 22.20
C SER A 20 27.21 14.83 22.59
N PHE A 21 27.99 15.75 22.02
CA PHE A 21 27.82 17.18 22.27
C PHE A 21 26.42 17.68 21.83
N PHE A 22 25.96 17.25 20.67
CA PHE A 22 24.60 17.61 20.18
C PHE A 22 23.51 17.10 21.11
N ASP A 23 23.58 15.82 21.50
CA ASP A 23 22.58 15.18 22.36
C ASP A 23 22.53 15.84 23.75
N GLU A 24 23.70 16.05 24.38
CA GLU A 24 23.81 16.74 25.66
C GLU A 24 23.27 18.18 25.59
N ALA A 25 23.57 18.90 24.51
CA ALA A 25 23.07 20.26 24.32
C ALA A 25 21.56 20.31 24.08
N MET A 26 20.99 19.33 23.37
CA MET A 26 19.54 19.20 23.17
C MET A 26 18.82 18.84 24.47
N ASP A 27 19.37 17.96 25.28
CA ASP A 27 18.81 17.59 26.58
C ASP A 27 18.79 18.78 27.54
N GLU A 28 19.90 19.52 27.65
CA GLU A 28 19.97 20.74 28.45
C GLU A 28 19.01 21.81 27.95
N TRP A 29 18.88 22.00 26.63
CA TRP A 29 17.88 22.90 26.05
C TRP A 29 16.46 22.51 26.40
N THR A 30 16.13 21.22 26.33
CA THR A 30 14.83 20.68 26.70
C THR A 30 14.53 20.94 28.18
N ASN A 31 15.50 20.74 29.05
CA ASN A 31 15.40 21.01 30.48
C ASN A 31 15.13 22.49 30.76
N VAL A 32 15.88 23.40 30.12
CA VAL A 32 15.71 24.85 30.24
C VAL A 32 14.35 25.30 29.71
N SER A 33 13.93 24.79 28.55
CA SER A 33 12.62 25.09 27.94
C SER A 33 11.46 24.66 28.82
N ASN A 34 11.55 23.45 29.41
CA ASN A 34 10.57 22.92 30.35
C ASN A 34 10.51 23.73 31.65
N ALA A 35 11.67 24.15 32.18
CA ALA A 35 11.74 25.00 33.37
C ALA A 35 11.15 26.39 33.11
N ALA A 36 11.45 27.00 31.94
CA ALA A 36 10.89 28.28 31.52
C ALA A 36 9.38 28.21 31.32
N SER A 37 8.87 27.15 30.72
CA SER A 37 7.44 26.92 30.56
C SER A 37 6.72 26.77 31.90
N LYS A 38 7.31 26.05 32.85
CA LYS A 38 6.78 25.93 34.21
C LYS A 38 6.77 27.27 34.97
N ALA A 39 7.75 28.14 34.71
CA ALA A 39 7.86 29.45 35.32
C ALA A 39 7.01 30.50 34.58
N LEU A 40 6.28 30.17 33.52
CA LEU A 40 5.54 31.09 32.65
C LEU A 40 6.42 32.21 32.08
N THR A 41 7.71 31.96 31.94
CA THR A 41 8.69 32.92 31.44
C THR A 41 9.11 32.56 30.03
N ARG A 42 9.14 33.53 29.12
CA ARG A 42 9.50 33.28 27.72
C ARG A 42 11.02 33.45 27.53
N CYS A 43 11.71 32.39 27.19
CA CYS A 43 13.16 32.39 26.90
C CYS A 43 13.45 32.78 25.44
N GLU A 44 13.09 34.02 25.02
CA GLU A 44 13.24 34.45 23.61
C GLU A 44 14.68 34.64 23.16
N ARG A 45 15.64 34.97 24.06
CA ARG A 45 17.02 35.27 23.68
C ARG A 45 17.93 34.07 23.51
N MET A 46 17.61 32.92 24.12
CA MET A 46 18.43 31.70 23.95
C MET A 46 18.01 30.87 22.73
N SER A 47 16.77 31.03 22.24
CA SER A 47 16.23 30.23 21.16
C SER A 47 16.94 30.41 19.82
N SER A 48 17.33 31.64 19.47
CA SER A 48 17.87 31.95 18.14
C SER A 48 19.29 31.40 17.88
N GLY A 49 20.13 31.32 18.89
CA GLY A 49 21.49 30.78 18.76
C GLY A 49 21.53 29.26 18.73
N LEU A 50 20.86 28.61 19.68
CA LEU A 50 20.84 27.16 19.79
C LEU A 50 20.08 26.50 18.65
N THR A 51 18.91 27.02 18.28
CA THR A 51 18.11 26.49 17.15
C THR A 51 18.79 26.65 15.79
N THR A 52 19.77 27.56 15.66
CA THR A 52 20.52 27.78 14.41
C THR A 52 21.81 26.97 14.37
N HIS A 53 22.52 26.84 15.51
CA HIS A 53 23.86 26.25 15.53
C HIS A 53 23.85 24.74 15.85
N LEU A 54 22.95 24.23 16.69
CA LEU A 54 22.86 22.80 16.97
C LEU A 54 22.54 21.96 15.72
N PRO A 55 21.58 22.33 14.85
CA PRO A 55 21.38 21.61 13.59
C PRO A 55 22.62 21.59 12.69
N ALA A 56 23.42 22.69 12.69
CA ALA A 56 24.66 22.72 11.92
C ALA A 56 25.73 21.74 12.46
N VAL A 57 25.78 21.54 13.79
CA VAL A 57 26.68 20.53 14.40
C VAL A 57 26.21 19.11 14.04
N ALA A 58 24.93 18.84 14.10
CA ALA A 58 24.37 17.55 13.69
C ALA A 58 24.66 17.27 12.21
N GLN A 59 24.47 18.28 11.34
CA GLN A 59 24.76 18.18 9.92
C GLN A 59 26.25 17.90 9.68
N LEU A 60 27.14 18.59 10.36
CA LEU A 60 28.59 18.34 10.25
C LEU A 60 28.96 16.92 10.68
N ALA A 61 28.35 16.41 11.76
CA ALA A 61 28.57 15.04 12.21
C ALA A 61 28.09 14.02 11.16
N ALA A 62 26.91 14.26 10.53
CA ALA A 62 26.40 13.42 9.46
C ALA A 62 27.30 13.46 8.21
N ASP A 63 27.78 14.64 7.82
CA ASP A 63 28.67 14.82 6.68
C ASP A 63 30.03 14.12 6.88
N LEU A 64 30.60 14.22 8.07
CA LEU A 64 31.83 13.50 8.43
C LEU A 64 31.58 11.98 8.47
N GLN A 65 30.44 11.53 8.97
CA GLN A 65 30.08 10.12 8.99
C GLN A 65 29.99 9.55 7.58
N ALA A 66 29.31 10.26 6.65
CA ALA A 66 29.23 9.83 5.26
C ALA A 66 30.60 9.63 4.61
N ARG A 67 31.58 10.52 4.91
CA ARG A 67 32.95 10.38 4.42
C ARG A 67 33.68 9.20 5.05
N VAL A 68 33.49 8.95 6.34
CA VAL A 68 34.05 7.79 7.03
C VAL A 68 33.47 6.50 6.44
N ASP A 69 32.14 6.43 6.29
CA ASP A 69 31.51 5.24 5.75
C ASP A 69 31.92 4.97 4.29
N LEU A 70 32.01 6.00 3.44
CA LEU A 70 32.55 5.87 2.09
C LEU A 70 34.02 5.34 2.11
N ALA A 71 34.86 5.92 2.92
CA ALA A 71 36.27 5.51 3.04
C ALA A 71 36.39 4.05 3.49
N VAL A 72 35.58 3.64 4.46
CA VAL A 72 35.53 2.26 4.95
C VAL A 72 35.09 1.31 3.86
N LEU A 73 33.97 1.60 3.18
CA LEU A 73 33.38 0.72 2.15
C LEU A 73 34.32 0.51 0.96
N VAL A 74 34.95 1.59 0.46
CA VAL A 74 35.87 1.53 -0.69
C VAL A 74 37.15 0.77 -0.36
N ASN A 75 37.54 0.72 0.92
CA ASN A 75 38.78 0.05 1.36
C ASN A 75 38.51 -1.27 2.11
N THR A 76 37.26 -1.74 2.19
CA THR A 76 36.95 -3.08 2.68
C THR A 76 37.54 -4.11 1.72
N ASP A 77 38.27 -5.07 2.24
CA ASP A 77 38.92 -6.09 1.40
C ASP A 77 37.95 -7.17 0.93
N ALA A 78 38.42 -8.06 0.07
CA ALA A 78 37.63 -9.15 -0.47
C ALA A 78 37.12 -10.13 0.61
N ASP A 79 37.71 -10.14 1.79
CA ASP A 79 37.29 -10.96 2.93
C ASP A 79 36.31 -10.20 3.86
N GLY A 80 35.83 -9.00 3.46
CA GLY A 80 34.91 -8.17 4.24
C GLY A 80 35.56 -7.45 5.44
N ARG A 81 36.87 -7.45 5.55
CA ARG A 81 37.55 -6.80 6.66
C ARG A 81 37.57 -5.29 6.49
N THR A 82 37.06 -4.60 7.48
CA THR A 82 37.08 -3.13 7.51
C THR A 82 38.51 -2.59 7.76
N PRO A 83 38.93 -1.55 7.04
CA PRO A 83 40.22 -0.94 7.25
C PRO A 83 40.29 -0.20 8.59
N THR A 84 41.47 -0.15 9.18
CA THR A 84 41.76 0.64 10.38
C THR A 84 42.87 1.65 10.08
N GLY A 85 42.87 2.77 10.79
CA GLY A 85 43.87 3.81 10.62
C GLY A 85 43.75 4.62 9.33
N TRP A 86 44.85 4.84 8.61
CA TRP A 86 44.84 5.69 7.42
C TRP A 86 44.40 4.97 6.17
N VAL A 87 43.36 5.49 5.51
CA VAL A 87 42.84 5.02 4.23
C VAL A 87 42.85 6.13 3.19
N GLU A 88 42.80 5.75 1.91
CA GLU A 88 42.71 6.65 0.77
C GLU A 88 41.49 6.28 -0.07
N TYR A 89 40.73 7.27 -0.53
CA TYR A 89 39.61 7.09 -1.44
C TYR A 89 39.54 8.24 -2.44
N THR A 90 38.89 8.02 -3.55
CA THR A 90 38.71 9.02 -4.61
C THR A 90 37.26 9.45 -4.72
N VAL A 91 37.04 10.75 -4.79
CA VAL A 91 35.71 11.34 -5.02
C VAL A 91 35.65 11.94 -6.43
N PRO A 92 34.56 11.77 -7.17
CA PRO A 92 34.35 12.48 -8.42
C PRO A 92 34.35 14.00 -8.18
N GLY A 93 34.99 14.77 -9.07
CA GLY A 93 34.98 16.24 -8.97
C GLY A 93 36.28 16.89 -8.63
N THR A 94 36.30 18.22 -8.56
CA THR A 94 37.49 19.05 -8.25
C THR A 94 37.40 19.71 -6.88
N GLN A 95 36.23 19.74 -6.26
CA GLN A 95 35.99 20.26 -4.92
C GLN A 95 34.86 19.41 -4.32
N GLU A 96 35.09 18.45 -3.54
CA GLU A 96 34.12 17.56 -2.89
C GLU A 96 32.79 18.25 -2.51
N PRO A 97 31.83 18.51 -3.40
CA PRO A 97 30.49 18.83 -2.96
C PRO A 97 29.96 17.64 -2.17
N LEU A 98 29.27 17.89 -1.08
CA LEU A 98 28.73 16.82 -0.21
C LEU A 98 27.80 15.87 -0.99
N ALA A 99 27.06 16.38 -1.99
CA ALA A 99 26.25 15.57 -2.87
C ALA A 99 27.05 14.48 -3.60
N ASP A 100 28.26 14.80 -4.10
CA ASP A 100 29.13 13.84 -4.79
C ASP A 100 29.63 12.75 -3.82
N VAL A 101 29.88 13.11 -2.55
CA VAL A 101 30.29 12.15 -1.48
C VAL A 101 29.14 11.21 -1.18
N ARG A 102 27.93 11.73 -1.05
CA ARG A 102 26.72 10.94 -0.75
C ARG A 102 26.35 10.01 -1.92
N GLY A 103 26.42 10.49 -3.15
CA GLY A 103 26.22 9.66 -4.33
C GLY A 103 27.26 8.52 -4.43
N ALA A 104 28.55 8.85 -4.23
CA ALA A 104 29.62 7.84 -4.18
C ALA A 104 29.43 6.83 -3.04
N LEU A 105 28.90 7.26 -1.89
CA LEU A 105 28.56 6.38 -0.77
C LEU A 105 27.43 5.42 -1.14
N GLY A 106 26.37 5.89 -1.79
CA GLY A 106 25.28 5.05 -2.28
C GLY A 106 25.80 3.95 -3.21
N GLN A 107 26.65 4.31 -4.18
CA GLN A 107 27.26 3.36 -5.12
C GLN A 107 28.19 2.36 -4.42
N ALA A 108 29.02 2.82 -3.46
CA ALA A 108 29.88 1.94 -2.68
C ALA A 108 29.09 0.98 -1.79
N LEU A 109 27.98 1.45 -1.21
CA LEU A 109 27.07 0.64 -0.41
C LEU A 109 26.39 -0.43 -1.27
N ALA A 110 25.99 -0.10 -2.50
CA ALA A 110 25.44 -1.07 -3.46
C ALA A 110 26.47 -2.14 -3.87
N THR A 111 27.71 -1.71 -4.10
CA THR A 111 28.80 -2.65 -4.40
C THR A 111 29.07 -3.60 -3.22
N TYR A 112 29.04 -3.09 -1.99
CA TYR A 112 29.15 -3.91 -0.79
C TYR A 112 27.97 -4.87 -0.63
N ALA A 113 26.75 -4.41 -0.87
CA ALA A 113 25.53 -5.21 -0.78
C ALA A 113 25.49 -6.35 -1.83
N ALA A 114 26.03 -6.10 -3.02
CA ALA A 114 26.14 -7.09 -4.09
C ALA A 114 27.34 -8.06 -3.95
N SER A 115 28.16 -7.90 -2.91
CA SER A 115 29.30 -8.78 -2.69
C SER A 115 28.87 -10.10 -2.05
N ASP A 116 29.57 -11.20 -2.40
CA ASP A 116 29.34 -12.53 -1.86
C ASP A 116 29.38 -12.61 -0.31
N HIS A 117 30.00 -11.60 0.33
CA HIS A 117 30.15 -11.56 1.78
C HIS A 117 28.85 -11.32 2.56
N VAL A 118 27.90 -10.60 2.00
CA VAL A 118 26.66 -10.25 2.72
C VAL A 118 25.84 -11.50 3.03
N GLY A 119 25.94 -12.53 2.19
CA GLY A 119 25.31 -13.83 2.41
C GLY A 119 26.09 -14.78 3.32
N ASP A 120 27.39 -14.57 3.47
CA ASP A 120 28.29 -15.55 4.10
C ASP A 120 28.41 -15.42 5.63
N GLY A 121 27.92 -14.33 6.24
CA GLY A 121 28.01 -14.18 7.68
C GLY A 121 27.24 -13.04 8.32
N PRO A 122 26.95 -13.16 9.63
CA PRO A 122 26.16 -12.18 10.37
C PRO A 122 26.83 -10.81 10.46
N GLU A 123 28.16 -10.74 10.44
CA GLU A 123 28.89 -9.48 10.59
C GLU A 123 28.71 -8.56 9.37
N ALA A 124 28.81 -9.10 8.15
CA ALA A 124 28.63 -8.31 6.93
C ALA A 124 27.18 -7.87 6.76
N MET A 125 26.21 -8.74 7.05
CA MET A 125 24.78 -8.41 7.03
C MET A 125 24.46 -7.34 8.08
N THR A 126 25.00 -7.43 9.29
CA THR A 126 24.82 -6.41 10.35
C THR A 126 25.39 -5.07 9.88
N ALA A 127 26.59 -5.06 9.32
CA ALA A 127 27.22 -3.84 8.83
C ALA A 127 26.44 -3.17 7.69
N LEU A 128 25.85 -3.97 6.78
CA LEU A 128 24.96 -3.46 5.74
C LEU A 128 23.68 -2.87 6.36
N ASN A 129 23.04 -3.63 7.25
CA ASN A 129 21.80 -3.21 7.91
C ASN A 129 21.95 -1.91 8.69
N GLU A 130 23.01 -1.76 9.48
CA GLU A 130 23.30 -0.54 10.24
C GLU A 130 23.54 0.68 9.34
N ARG A 131 24.20 0.48 8.18
CA ARG A 131 24.43 1.56 7.22
C ARG A 131 23.15 1.94 6.49
N LEU A 132 22.37 0.98 6.02
CA LEU A 132 21.07 1.27 5.41
C LEU A 132 20.18 2.05 6.39
N ALA A 133 20.02 1.56 7.63
CA ALA A 133 19.23 2.24 8.66
C ALA A 133 19.67 3.69 8.91
N ARG A 134 20.97 3.97 8.80
CA ARG A 134 21.53 5.32 8.99
C ARG A 134 21.16 6.30 7.89
N TYR A 135 21.01 5.81 6.66
CA TYR A 135 20.82 6.64 5.47
C TYR A 135 19.43 6.54 4.84
N LEU A 136 18.46 5.91 5.51
CA LEU A 136 17.09 5.77 5.00
C LEU A 136 16.44 7.11 4.63
N ASP A 137 16.75 8.17 5.39
CA ASP A 137 16.24 9.53 5.16
C ASP A 137 17.15 10.37 4.25
N ASP A 138 18.20 9.78 3.66
CA ASP A 138 19.09 10.47 2.75
C ASP A 138 18.79 10.09 1.30
N ASP A 139 17.95 10.90 0.66
CA ASP A 139 17.48 10.68 -0.71
C ASP A 139 18.61 10.45 -1.71
N VAL A 140 19.74 11.17 -1.59
CA VAL A 140 20.87 11.04 -2.51
C VAL A 140 21.53 9.67 -2.36
N VAL A 141 21.79 9.26 -1.13
CA VAL A 141 22.40 7.94 -0.85
C VAL A 141 21.49 6.82 -1.32
N MET A 142 20.18 6.91 -1.00
CA MET A 142 19.24 5.87 -1.38
C MET A 142 19.00 5.80 -2.90
N CYS A 143 18.88 6.93 -3.57
CA CYS A 143 18.75 6.95 -5.03
C CYS A 143 19.95 6.30 -5.74
N ASP A 144 21.18 6.68 -5.38
CA ASP A 144 22.38 6.11 -5.96
C ASP A 144 22.59 4.64 -5.58
N PHE A 145 22.20 4.25 -4.35
CA PHE A 145 22.23 2.85 -3.90
C PHE A 145 21.37 1.94 -4.79
N TYR A 146 20.09 2.27 -4.96
CA TYR A 146 19.20 1.41 -5.74
C TYR A 146 19.51 1.44 -7.23
N GLN A 147 19.91 2.59 -7.78
CA GLN A 147 20.36 2.67 -9.17
C GLN A 147 21.59 1.80 -9.43
N ALA A 148 22.56 1.81 -8.52
CA ALA A 148 23.79 1.01 -8.64
C ALA A 148 23.55 -0.48 -8.35
N LEU A 149 22.70 -0.82 -7.38
CA LEU A 149 22.36 -2.21 -7.05
C LEU A 149 21.55 -2.89 -8.15
N THR A 150 20.80 -2.11 -8.94
CA THR A 150 19.83 -2.56 -9.94
C THR A 150 18.62 -3.31 -9.36
N ALA A 151 17.56 -3.42 -10.13
CA ALA A 151 16.34 -4.12 -9.71
C ALA A 151 16.56 -5.63 -9.50
N GLU A 152 17.32 -6.27 -10.40
CA GLU A 152 17.67 -7.69 -10.28
C GLU A 152 18.58 -7.93 -9.07
N GLY A 153 19.61 -7.07 -8.87
CA GLY A 153 20.49 -7.17 -7.71
C GLY A 153 19.77 -6.97 -6.38
N LEU A 154 18.72 -6.13 -6.32
CA LEU A 154 17.87 -5.99 -5.13
C LEU A 154 17.12 -7.28 -4.83
N LEU A 155 16.46 -7.87 -5.84
CA LEU A 155 15.71 -9.13 -5.67
C LEU A 155 16.63 -10.28 -5.26
N ASP A 156 17.83 -10.35 -5.84
CA ASP A 156 18.84 -11.34 -5.50
C ASP A 156 19.31 -11.16 -4.05
N LEU A 157 19.67 -9.95 -3.64
CA LEU A 157 20.05 -9.63 -2.25
C LEU A 157 18.96 -10.01 -1.25
N MET A 158 17.71 -9.68 -1.57
CA MET A 158 16.58 -9.98 -0.69
C MET A 158 16.32 -11.48 -0.57
N THR A 159 16.35 -12.20 -1.70
CA THR A 159 16.15 -13.65 -1.73
C THR A 159 17.27 -14.36 -0.97
N HIS A 160 18.50 -13.93 -1.18
CA HIS A 160 19.67 -14.45 -0.47
C HIS A 160 19.61 -14.17 1.04
N SER A 161 19.22 -12.95 1.41
CA SER A 161 19.03 -12.57 2.82
C SER A 161 17.88 -13.32 3.50
N ALA A 162 16.84 -13.69 2.74
CA ALA A 162 15.72 -14.48 3.23
C ALA A 162 16.03 -15.99 3.34
N ASP A 163 17.09 -16.49 2.70
CA ASP A 163 17.45 -17.89 2.75
C ASP A 163 17.93 -18.29 4.14
N THR A 164 17.14 -19.14 4.81
CA THR A 164 17.46 -19.62 6.15
C THR A 164 18.38 -20.84 6.16
N PHE A 165 18.64 -21.44 4.99
CA PHE A 165 19.49 -22.63 4.85
C PHE A 165 20.96 -22.26 4.70
N ALA A 166 21.28 -21.16 4.03
CA ALA A 166 22.64 -20.79 3.69
C ALA A 166 23.50 -20.40 4.92
N SER A 167 22.87 -19.93 6.00
CA SER A 167 23.59 -19.55 7.22
C SER A 167 22.74 -19.71 8.48
N ASN A 168 22.99 -20.77 9.25
CA ASN A 168 22.35 -21.02 10.53
C ASN A 168 22.70 -19.98 11.62
N ASP A 169 23.73 -19.15 11.39
CA ASP A 169 24.24 -18.21 12.36
C ASP A 169 23.60 -16.80 12.27
N ILE A 170 22.84 -16.53 11.20
CA ILE A 170 22.17 -15.24 11.03
C ILE A 170 20.82 -15.28 11.73
N SER A 171 20.62 -14.38 12.70
CA SER A 171 19.38 -14.31 13.48
C SER A 171 18.20 -13.89 12.59
N LEU A 172 17.00 -14.37 12.94
CA LEU A 172 15.77 -13.99 12.26
C LEU A 172 15.48 -12.48 12.36
N GLU A 173 15.83 -11.88 13.50
CA GLU A 173 15.69 -10.44 13.74
C GLU A 173 16.54 -9.64 12.74
N LEU A 174 17.82 -9.98 12.58
CA LEU A 174 18.70 -9.28 11.63
C LEU A 174 18.19 -9.38 10.18
N ARG A 175 17.67 -10.57 9.78
CA ARG A 175 17.07 -10.75 8.44
C ARG A 175 15.84 -9.88 8.26
N THR A 176 14.96 -9.85 9.26
CA THR A 176 13.76 -9.04 9.26
C THR A 176 14.09 -7.55 9.15
N ASP A 177 15.05 -7.08 9.94
CA ASP A 177 15.46 -5.68 9.95
C ASP A 177 16.09 -5.27 8.60
N LEU A 178 16.96 -6.12 8.03
CA LEU A 178 17.56 -5.84 6.73
C LEU A 178 16.51 -5.78 5.62
N LEU A 179 15.59 -6.74 5.56
CA LEU A 179 14.51 -6.76 4.57
C LEU A 179 13.60 -5.53 4.71
N ALA A 180 13.29 -5.13 5.95
CA ALA A 180 12.52 -3.92 6.23
C ALA A 180 13.25 -2.63 5.80
N ASN A 181 14.55 -2.53 6.06
CA ASN A 181 15.37 -1.39 5.64
C ASN A 181 15.51 -1.32 4.12
N LEU A 182 15.69 -2.45 3.43
CA LEU A 182 15.69 -2.50 1.96
C LEU A 182 14.34 -2.03 1.38
N LYS A 183 13.23 -2.46 1.95
CA LYS A 183 11.89 -2.01 1.52
C LYS A 183 11.67 -0.51 1.77
N SER A 184 12.00 -0.03 2.97
CA SER A 184 11.85 1.38 3.35
C SER A 184 12.75 2.30 2.51
N GLY A 185 13.99 1.88 2.28
CA GLY A 185 14.92 2.63 1.45
C GLY A 185 14.48 2.72 -0.02
N LEU A 186 13.91 1.64 -0.59
CA LEU A 186 13.34 1.70 -1.94
C LEU A 186 12.16 2.66 -1.99
N THR A 187 11.30 2.64 -0.99
CA THR A 187 10.17 3.58 -0.89
C THR A 187 10.66 5.04 -0.88
N ALA A 188 11.69 5.34 -0.09
CA ALA A 188 12.31 6.67 -0.06
C ALA A 188 12.92 7.04 -1.41
N ALA A 189 13.69 6.14 -2.04
CA ALA A 189 14.30 6.37 -3.34
C ALA A 189 13.25 6.65 -4.43
N THR A 190 12.14 5.90 -4.47
CA THR A 190 11.08 6.12 -5.45
C THR A 190 10.40 7.49 -5.30
N GLY A 191 10.28 7.99 -4.07
CA GLY A 191 9.75 9.32 -3.80
C GLY A 191 10.67 10.47 -4.24
N ALA A 192 11.99 10.20 -4.30
CA ALA A 192 12.99 11.20 -4.66
C ALA A 192 13.41 11.15 -6.15
N TRP A 193 13.18 10.02 -6.84
CA TRP A 193 13.49 9.87 -8.27
C TRP A 193 12.60 10.75 -9.16
N SER A 194 13.10 11.01 -10.38
CA SER A 194 12.20 11.47 -11.45
C SER A 194 11.20 10.38 -11.81
N ASP A 195 10.03 10.76 -12.33
CA ASP A 195 9.03 9.80 -12.81
C ASP A 195 9.61 8.81 -13.83
N GLY A 196 10.55 9.26 -14.68
CA GLY A 196 11.23 8.41 -15.66
C GLY A 196 12.14 7.36 -15.03
N ASP A 197 12.88 7.71 -13.97
CA ASP A 197 13.75 6.78 -13.25
C ASP A 197 12.90 5.78 -12.47
N ALA A 198 11.86 6.25 -11.78
CA ALA A 198 10.92 5.43 -11.03
C ALA A 198 10.21 4.40 -11.96
N THR A 199 9.72 4.85 -13.12
CA THR A 199 9.13 3.99 -14.17
C THR A 199 10.13 2.94 -14.67
N THR A 200 11.36 3.35 -14.97
CA THR A 200 12.39 2.43 -15.49
C THR A 200 12.74 1.35 -14.47
N TYR A 201 12.92 1.76 -13.21
CA TYR A 201 13.25 0.81 -12.14
C TYR A 201 12.10 -0.14 -11.83
N ALA A 202 10.86 0.35 -11.74
CA ALA A 202 9.67 -0.47 -11.52
C ALA A 202 9.49 -1.51 -12.63
N ALA A 203 9.66 -1.10 -13.90
CA ALA A 203 9.59 -2.02 -15.03
C ALA A 203 10.65 -3.12 -14.94
N ALA A 204 11.90 -2.76 -14.64
CA ALA A 204 12.99 -3.73 -14.49
C ALA A 204 12.75 -4.68 -13.32
N LEU A 205 12.20 -4.19 -12.21
CA LEU A 205 11.90 -4.99 -11.01
C LEU A 205 10.83 -6.07 -11.31
N VAL A 206 9.73 -5.68 -11.93
CA VAL A 206 8.67 -6.63 -12.30
C VAL A 206 9.14 -7.59 -13.39
N ASP A 207 9.86 -7.10 -14.41
CA ASP A 207 10.39 -7.95 -15.48
C ASP A 207 11.38 -9.00 -14.93
N ALA A 208 12.25 -8.65 -13.99
CA ALA A 208 13.13 -9.59 -13.32
C ALA A 208 12.35 -10.64 -12.51
N ALA A 209 11.35 -10.22 -11.75
CA ALA A 209 10.54 -11.13 -10.94
C ALA A 209 9.68 -12.08 -11.80
N THR A 210 9.10 -11.59 -12.89
CA THR A 210 8.23 -12.36 -13.78
C THR A 210 9.00 -13.20 -14.81
N GLY A 211 10.18 -12.75 -15.25
CA GLY A 211 11.06 -13.50 -16.15
C GLY A 211 11.56 -14.80 -15.53
N GLN A 212 11.75 -14.84 -14.23
CA GLN A 212 12.12 -16.05 -13.48
C GLN A 212 10.94 -17.00 -13.24
N ALA A 213 9.71 -16.49 -13.18
CA ALA A 213 8.51 -17.28 -12.93
C ALA A 213 8.19 -18.33 -14.03
N GLY A 214 8.76 -18.18 -15.23
CA GLY A 214 8.65 -19.15 -16.32
C GLY A 214 9.64 -20.31 -16.27
N LEU A 215 10.63 -20.27 -15.34
CA LEU A 215 11.70 -21.26 -15.21
C LEU A 215 11.38 -22.33 -14.13
N SER A 216 10.11 -22.57 -13.85
CA SER A 216 9.62 -23.45 -12.77
C SER A 216 10.13 -24.90 -12.80
N ASP A 217 10.77 -25.34 -13.89
CA ASP A 217 11.42 -26.66 -13.97
C ASP A 217 12.82 -26.69 -13.34
N ASN A 218 13.31 -25.54 -12.84
CA ASN A 218 14.60 -25.43 -12.17
C ASN A 218 14.39 -25.29 -10.66
N GLU A 219 14.65 -26.35 -9.90
CA GLU A 219 14.60 -26.38 -8.43
C GLU A 219 15.42 -25.26 -7.73
N TYR A 220 16.27 -24.57 -8.48
CA TYR A 220 17.21 -23.55 -8.00
C TYR A 220 16.88 -22.15 -8.56
N ALA A 221 15.74 -21.93 -9.20
CA ALA A 221 15.37 -20.60 -9.67
C ALA A 221 15.17 -19.66 -8.47
N PRO A 222 15.75 -18.45 -8.50
CA PRO A 222 15.53 -17.47 -7.44
C PRO A 222 14.03 -17.16 -7.30
N GLN A 223 13.53 -17.13 -6.06
CA GLN A 223 12.12 -16.87 -5.80
C GLN A 223 11.84 -15.37 -5.79
N PHE A 224 12.18 -14.67 -6.85
CA PHE A 224 12.07 -13.21 -6.98
C PHE A 224 10.64 -12.69 -6.83
N HIS A 225 9.65 -13.50 -7.21
CA HIS A 225 8.24 -13.15 -7.00
C HIS A 225 7.90 -12.97 -5.52
N ARG A 226 8.52 -13.72 -4.60
CA ARG A 226 8.32 -13.56 -3.15
C ARG A 226 8.95 -12.27 -2.64
N ALA A 227 10.14 -11.93 -3.12
CA ALA A 227 10.80 -10.67 -2.81
C ALA A 227 9.98 -9.48 -3.34
N LEU A 228 9.47 -9.57 -4.58
CA LEU A 228 8.57 -8.56 -5.15
C LEU A 228 7.29 -8.42 -4.32
N SER A 229 6.69 -9.54 -3.91
CA SER A 229 5.51 -9.53 -3.05
C SER A 229 5.79 -8.82 -1.73
N TYR A 230 6.90 -9.12 -1.07
CA TYR A 230 7.30 -8.44 0.16
C TYR A 230 7.52 -6.93 -0.03
N LEU A 231 8.17 -6.52 -1.12
CA LEU A 231 8.40 -5.11 -1.43
C LEU A 231 7.09 -4.34 -1.62
N LEU A 232 6.14 -4.92 -2.35
CA LEU A 232 4.88 -4.25 -2.66
C LEU A 232 3.91 -4.19 -1.48
N TYR A 233 3.90 -5.20 -0.60
CA TYR A 233 2.90 -5.28 0.48
C TYR A 233 2.99 -4.07 1.42
N ASP A 234 1.88 -3.38 1.64
CA ASP A 234 1.76 -2.21 2.54
C ASP A 234 2.85 -1.13 2.31
N SER A 235 3.16 -0.85 1.03
CA SER A 235 4.16 0.14 0.65
C SER A 235 3.50 1.38 0.06
N ASN A 236 4.15 2.53 0.26
CA ASN A 236 3.73 3.82 -0.26
C ASN A 236 4.77 4.33 -1.27
N PHE A 237 4.85 3.69 -2.43
CA PHE A 237 5.73 4.08 -3.52
C PHE A 237 5.23 5.34 -4.23
N SER A 238 6.11 5.99 -5.01
CA SER A 238 5.67 7.08 -5.88
C SER A 238 4.66 6.60 -6.92
N ASP A 239 3.79 7.51 -7.36
CA ASP A 239 2.72 7.21 -8.32
C ASP A 239 3.29 6.60 -9.61
N ALA A 240 4.38 7.13 -10.14
CA ALA A 240 5.02 6.64 -11.37
C ALA A 240 5.56 5.21 -11.22
N PHE A 241 6.17 4.89 -10.08
CA PHE A 241 6.64 3.54 -9.77
C PHE A 241 5.46 2.57 -9.66
N LEU A 242 4.48 2.91 -8.85
CA LEU A 242 3.35 2.02 -8.56
C LEU A 242 2.47 1.79 -9.78
N THR A 243 2.20 2.84 -10.59
CA THR A 243 1.46 2.71 -11.85
C THR A 243 2.17 1.75 -12.80
N THR A 244 3.48 1.90 -12.95
CA THR A 244 4.27 1.03 -13.84
C THR A 244 4.30 -0.41 -13.34
N ALA A 245 4.50 -0.63 -12.05
CA ALA A 245 4.47 -1.96 -11.45
C ALA A 245 3.10 -2.63 -11.63
N ALA A 246 2.01 -1.88 -11.43
CA ALA A 246 0.65 -2.35 -11.59
C ALA A 246 0.33 -2.76 -13.04
N ASP A 247 0.68 -1.93 -14.01
CA ASP A 247 0.48 -2.24 -15.42
C ASP A 247 1.30 -3.45 -15.88
N LYS A 248 2.53 -3.59 -15.40
CA LYS A 248 3.39 -4.74 -15.72
C LYS A 248 2.87 -6.04 -15.12
N ILE A 249 2.42 -6.03 -13.86
CA ILE A 249 1.82 -7.21 -13.22
C ILE A 249 0.51 -7.59 -13.91
N ASP A 250 -0.35 -6.63 -14.26
CA ASP A 250 -1.57 -6.86 -15.04
C ASP A 250 -1.26 -7.48 -16.41
N ALA A 251 -0.29 -6.91 -17.13
CA ALA A 251 0.11 -7.43 -18.45
C ALA A 251 0.67 -8.84 -18.35
N PHE A 252 1.46 -9.13 -17.32
CA PHE A 252 1.99 -10.48 -17.12
C PHE A 252 0.88 -11.47 -16.75
N GLU A 253 0.09 -11.21 -15.73
CA GLU A 253 -0.88 -12.17 -15.20
C GLU A 253 -2.08 -12.34 -16.14
N ARG A 254 -2.70 -11.24 -16.56
CA ARG A 254 -3.91 -11.27 -17.37
C ARG A 254 -3.65 -11.59 -18.85
N ILE A 255 -2.55 -11.08 -19.44
CA ILE A 255 -2.28 -11.20 -20.88
C ILE A 255 -1.30 -12.33 -21.17
N ALA A 256 -0.11 -12.32 -20.55
CA ALA A 256 0.93 -13.29 -20.88
C ALA A 256 0.61 -14.70 -20.34
N ARG A 257 -0.15 -14.80 -19.25
CA ARG A 257 -0.60 -16.06 -18.63
C ARG A 257 -2.06 -16.42 -18.94
N ASP A 258 -2.71 -15.65 -19.79
CA ASP A 258 -4.12 -15.86 -20.19
C ASP A 258 -5.08 -15.92 -18.99
N GLY A 259 -4.74 -15.18 -17.92
CA GLY A 259 -5.53 -15.15 -16.67
C GLY A 259 -5.59 -16.48 -15.93
N GLU A 260 -4.54 -17.30 -15.98
CA GLU A 260 -4.48 -18.60 -15.29
C GLU A 260 -4.72 -18.40 -13.77
N PRO A 261 -5.86 -18.88 -13.23
CA PRO A 261 -6.17 -18.72 -11.82
C PRO A 261 -5.16 -19.46 -10.94
N GLY A 262 -4.71 -18.81 -9.87
CA GLY A 262 -3.80 -19.45 -8.90
C GLY A 262 -2.38 -19.66 -9.42
N PHE A 263 -1.96 -18.98 -10.48
CA PHE A 263 -0.61 -19.10 -11.03
C PHE A 263 0.48 -18.93 -9.96
N TRP A 264 0.37 -17.86 -9.14
CA TRP A 264 1.37 -17.58 -8.10
C TRP A 264 1.36 -18.60 -6.96
N SER A 265 0.18 -19.03 -6.50
CA SER A 265 0.07 -20.08 -5.49
C SER A 265 0.56 -21.45 -6.01
N GLY A 266 0.42 -21.70 -7.30
CA GLY A 266 0.98 -22.88 -7.97
C GLY A 266 2.50 -22.93 -7.93
N LEU A 267 3.17 -21.79 -8.05
CA LEU A 267 4.64 -21.69 -7.90
C LEU A 267 5.10 -22.04 -6.49
N ASP A 268 4.36 -21.63 -5.47
CA ASP A 268 4.70 -21.92 -4.07
C ASP A 268 4.49 -23.39 -3.69
N ALA A 269 3.46 -24.02 -4.23
CA ALA A 269 3.15 -25.44 -3.93
C ALA A 269 4.23 -26.42 -4.40
N GLY A 270 4.97 -26.07 -5.48
CA GLY A 270 6.08 -26.89 -6.00
C GLY A 270 7.41 -26.72 -5.26
N GLN A 271 7.57 -25.64 -4.49
CA GLN A 271 8.84 -25.21 -3.91
C GLN A 271 8.87 -25.22 -2.37
N SER A 272 7.96 -25.93 -1.71
CA SER A 272 7.86 -26.02 -0.24
C SER A 272 9.11 -26.56 0.49
N SER A 273 10.16 -26.95 -0.24
CA SER A 273 11.42 -27.45 0.33
C SER A 273 12.47 -26.36 0.60
N TRP A 274 12.28 -25.11 0.13
CA TRP A 274 13.23 -24.02 0.37
C TRP A 274 12.65 -23.03 1.40
N PRO A 275 13.23 -22.96 2.59
CA PRO A 275 12.73 -22.08 3.64
C PRO A 275 13.21 -20.63 3.43
N LEU A 276 12.69 -19.92 2.43
CA LEU A 276 12.81 -18.47 2.41
C LEU A 276 11.89 -17.89 3.49
N TYR A 277 12.48 -17.12 4.36
CA TYR A 277 11.76 -16.41 5.39
C TYR A 277 11.60 -14.95 5.01
N PHE A 278 10.41 -14.60 4.56
CA PHE A 278 9.95 -13.23 4.58
C PHE A 278 8.99 -13.08 5.77
N PRO A 279 9.06 -11.99 6.54
CA PRO A 279 8.19 -11.80 7.71
C PRO A 279 6.72 -11.87 7.32
N GLN A 280 6.01 -12.91 7.74
CA GLN A 280 4.60 -13.13 7.38
C GLN A 280 3.68 -12.04 7.92
N ASP A 281 3.96 -11.50 9.10
CA ASP A 281 3.21 -10.38 9.69
C ASP A 281 3.26 -9.10 8.83
N ALA A 282 4.29 -9.00 7.96
CA ALA A 282 4.48 -7.88 7.05
C ALA A 282 3.94 -8.15 5.63
N MET A 283 3.34 -9.33 5.36
CA MET A 283 2.89 -9.71 4.02
C MET A 283 1.48 -10.32 4.00
N GLY A 284 0.82 -10.40 5.15
CA GLY A 284 -0.34 -11.29 5.22
C GLY A 284 0.06 -12.75 4.99
N ALA A 285 -0.87 -13.58 4.55
CA ALA A 285 -0.64 -15.01 4.34
C ALA A 285 -0.15 -15.39 2.92
N SER A 286 0.12 -14.41 2.04
CA SER A 286 0.33 -14.69 0.61
C SER A 286 1.64 -14.14 0.07
N TYR A 287 2.35 -14.96 -0.71
CA TYR A 287 3.50 -14.55 -1.53
C TYR A 287 3.09 -14.13 -2.95
N ASP A 288 1.82 -13.89 -3.18
CA ASP A 288 1.25 -13.46 -4.45
C ASP A 288 1.52 -11.97 -4.69
N PRO A 289 2.36 -11.58 -5.68
CA PRO A 289 2.65 -10.18 -5.96
C PRO A 289 1.42 -9.34 -6.29
N ALA A 290 0.37 -9.95 -6.83
CA ALA A 290 -0.85 -9.21 -7.14
C ALA A 290 -1.67 -8.89 -5.88
N VAL A 291 -1.68 -9.76 -4.87
CA VAL A 291 -2.25 -9.46 -3.55
C VAL A 291 -1.49 -8.29 -2.91
N SER A 292 -0.16 -8.35 -2.96
CA SER A 292 0.69 -7.28 -2.41
C SER A 292 0.58 -5.98 -3.19
N LEU A 293 0.38 -6.04 -4.51
CA LEU A 293 0.06 -4.86 -5.33
C LEU A 293 -1.26 -4.21 -4.86
N MET A 294 -2.31 -4.99 -4.60
CA MET A 294 -3.56 -4.44 -4.09
C MET A 294 -3.38 -3.79 -2.73
N SER A 295 -2.51 -4.32 -1.88
CA SER A 295 -2.15 -3.67 -0.61
C SER A 295 -1.50 -2.31 -0.84
N ALA A 296 -0.53 -2.20 -1.75
CA ALA A 296 0.10 -0.93 -2.10
C ALA A 296 -0.89 0.07 -2.74
N LEU A 297 -1.77 -0.41 -3.62
CA LEU A 297 -2.84 0.41 -4.22
C LEU A 297 -3.81 0.95 -3.16
N GLY A 298 -4.05 0.20 -2.08
CA GLY A 298 -4.85 0.67 -0.95
C GLY A 298 -4.27 1.91 -0.25
N ASN A 299 -2.97 2.13 -0.34
CA ASN A 299 -2.28 3.32 0.19
C ASN A 299 -2.19 4.48 -0.82
N ASN A 300 -2.57 4.27 -2.09
CA ASN A 300 -2.44 5.23 -3.18
C ASN A 300 -3.76 5.41 -3.95
N PRO A 301 -4.71 6.19 -3.43
CA PRO A 301 -6.08 6.27 -3.96
C PRO A 301 -6.17 6.62 -5.45
N GLN A 302 -5.38 7.60 -5.92
CA GLN A 302 -5.41 8.01 -7.33
C GLN A 302 -4.87 6.91 -8.25
N VAL A 303 -3.73 6.32 -7.90
CA VAL A 303 -3.15 5.21 -8.69
C VAL A 303 -4.08 4.00 -8.70
N SER A 304 -4.75 3.73 -7.58
CA SER A 304 -5.74 2.66 -7.49
C SER A 304 -6.94 2.92 -8.42
N LEU A 305 -7.47 4.14 -8.42
CA LEU A 305 -8.56 4.53 -9.33
C LEU A 305 -8.14 4.38 -10.79
N ASP A 306 -6.97 4.91 -11.15
CA ASP A 306 -6.43 4.86 -12.51
C ASP A 306 -6.18 3.41 -12.96
N PHE A 307 -5.68 2.56 -12.09
CA PHE A 307 -5.49 1.13 -12.36
C PHE A 307 -6.80 0.42 -12.72
N PHE A 308 -7.84 0.57 -11.91
CA PHE A 308 -9.11 -0.10 -12.18
C PHE A 308 -9.88 0.53 -13.34
N MET A 309 -9.80 1.85 -13.52
CA MET A 309 -10.54 2.53 -14.58
C MET A 309 -9.87 2.39 -15.95
N GLY A 310 -8.53 2.38 -16.03
CA GLY A 310 -7.76 2.19 -17.26
C GLY A 310 -8.15 3.12 -18.41
N ASP A 311 -7.50 2.99 -19.56
CA ASP A 311 -7.81 3.80 -20.74
C ASP A 311 -9.12 3.38 -21.43
N ASP A 312 -9.60 2.16 -21.23
CA ASP A 312 -10.69 1.56 -21.99
C ASP A 312 -12.09 1.81 -21.39
N GLY A 313 -12.20 2.15 -20.10
CA GLY A 313 -13.49 2.17 -19.37
C GLY A 313 -14.23 3.51 -19.37
N LEU A 314 -13.53 4.61 -19.64
CA LEU A 314 -14.07 5.96 -19.43
C LEU A 314 -15.10 6.42 -20.48
N ALA A 315 -15.02 5.88 -21.70
CA ALA A 315 -15.82 6.40 -22.81
C ALA A 315 -17.22 5.76 -22.94
N THR A 316 -17.46 4.61 -22.31
CA THR A 316 -18.65 3.78 -22.64
C THR A 316 -19.47 3.28 -21.44
N GLY A 317 -19.02 3.47 -20.19
CA GLY A 317 -19.69 2.85 -19.03
C GLY A 317 -19.63 1.30 -19.03
N THR A 318 -18.93 0.70 -19.98
CA THR A 318 -18.79 -0.75 -20.07
C THR A 318 -17.64 -1.23 -19.18
N VAL A 319 -17.83 -2.39 -18.56
CA VAL A 319 -16.78 -3.06 -17.78
C VAL A 319 -15.61 -3.40 -18.72
N SER A 320 -14.40 -2.98 -18.37
CA SER A 320 -13.19 -3.31 -19.10
C SER A 320 -12.76 -4.77 -18.86
N ASN A 321 -11.94 -5.33 -19.75
CA ASN A 321 -11.37 -6.66 -19.53
C ASN A 321 -10.52 -6.73 -18.25
N ARG A 322 -9.82 -5.62 -17.90
CA ARG A 322 -9.07 -5.51 -16.64
C ARG A 322 -10.01 -5.63 -15.45
N GLN A 323 -11.09 -4.85 -15.41
CA GLN A 323 -12.08 -4.91 -14.33
C GLN A 323 -12.74 -6.29 -14.25
N MET A 324 -13.13 -6.89 -15.40
CA MET A 324 -13.70 -8.22 -15.42
C MET A 324 -12.75 -9.23 -14.77
N TYR A 325 -11.46 -9.20 -15.14
CA TYR A 325 -10.47 -10.10 -14.57
C TYR A 325 -10.28 -9.86 -13.06
N TRP A 326 -9.91 -8.65 -12.66
CA TRP A 326 -9.53 -8.36 -11.27
C TRP A 326 -10.71 -8.40 -10.29
N LEU A 327 -11.92 -8.03 -10.71
CA LEU A 327 -13.10 -7.97 -9.82
C LEU A 327 -13.96 -9.23 -9.87
N HIS A 328 -13.91 -9.99 -10.97
CA HIS A 328 -14.81 -11.13 -11.15
C HIS A 328 -14.09 -12.47 -11.33
N ASP A 329 -13.09 -12.56 -12.22
CA ASP A 329 -12.54 -13.86 -12.65
C ASP A 329 -11.36 -14.34 -11.79
N ARG A 330 -10.48 -13.42 -11.35
CA ARG A 330 -9.28 -13.76 -10.59
C ARG A 330 -9.61 -14.38 -9.24
N ASP A 331 -8.86 -15.43 -8.88
CA ASP A 331 -8.98 -16.05 -7.55
C ASP A 331 -8.23 -15.26 -6.47
N TRP A 332 -8.91 -14.95 -5.36
CA TRP A 332 -8.41 -14.23 -4.20
C TRP A 332 -8.45 -15.08 -2.93
N MET A 333 -8.26 -16.41 -3.07
CA MET A 333 -8.41 -17.36 -1.95
C MET A 333 -7.40 -17.10 -0.83
N ASP A 334 -6.20 -16.63 -1.15
CA ASP A 334 -5.11 -16.50 -0.17
C ASP A 334 -5.36 -15.38 0.85
N ASP A 335 -5.83 -14.21 0.40
CA ASP A 335 -6.12 -13.06 1.28
C ASP A 335 -7.61 -12.76 1.47
N LYS A 336 -8.47 -13.56 0.83
CA LYS A 336 -9.93 -13.48 0.92
C LYS A 336 -10.47 -12.08 0.67
N PHE A 337 -9.99 -11.46 -0.38
CA PHE A 337 -10.34 -10.11 -0.80
C PHE A 337 -9.88 -8.97 0.13
N SER A 338 -9.07 -9.21 1.14
CA SER A 338 -8.66 -8.16 2.08
C SER A 338 -7.95 -7.02 1.36
N CYS A 339 -6.89 -7.30 0.62
CA CYS A 339 -6.10 -6.29 -0.09
C CYS A 339 -6.88 -5.68 -1.27
N LEU A 340 -7.60 -6.50 -2.06
CA LEU A 340 -8.46 -5.99 -3.12
C LEU A 340 -9.50 -5.02 -2.59
N SER A 341 -10.18 -5.37 -1.50
CA SER A 341 -11.19 -4.50 -0.90
C SER A 341 -10.61 -3.19 -0.37
N ALA A 342 -9.37 -3.20 0.14
CA ALA A 342 -8.66 -2.00 0.57
C ALA A 342 -8.33 -1.08 -0.63
N ALA A 343 -7.83 -1.64 -1.74
CA ALA A 343 -7.59 -0.90 -2.97
C ALA A 343 -8.87 -0.26 -3.52
N LEU A 344 -9.95 -1.04 -3.57
CA LEU A 344 -11.25 -0.54 -4.03
C LEU A 344 -11.84 0.52 -3.09
N LEU A 345 -11.68 0.36 -1.78
CA LEU A 345 -12.07 1.38 -0.80
C LEU A 345 -11.32 2.69 -1.05
N ALA A 346 -10.01 2.64 -1.17
CA ALA A 346 -9.20 3.83 -1.46
C ALA A 346 -9.64 4.49 -2.77
N ALA A 347 -9.78 3.73 -3.85
CA ALA A 347 -10.16 4.23 -5.17
C ALA A 347 -11.58 4.82 -5.25
N THR A 348 -12.50 4.38 -4.39
CA THR A 348 -13.91 4.78 -4.49
C THR A 348 -14.39 5.72 -3.40
N THR A 349 -13.69 5.84 -2.27
CA THR A 349 -14.20 6.59 -1.12
C THR A 349 -13.26 7.65 -0.59
N ASP A 350 -12.02 7.74 -1.10
CA ASP A 350 -11.08 8.75 -0.62
C ASP A 350 -11.63 10.17 -0.88
N PRO A 351 -11.62 11.06 0.13
CA PRO A 351 -12.15 12.41 -0.01
C PRO A 351 -11.51 13.23 -1.14
N SER A 352 -10.24 13.00 -1.47
CA SER A 352 -9.55 13.71 -2.55
C SER A 352 -10.10 13.35 -3.92
N LEU A 353 -10.67 12.16 -4.09
CA LEU A 353 -11.23 11.66 -5.33
C LEU A 353 -12.71 12.03 -5.49
N ILE A 354 -13.48 11.96 -4.40
CA ILE A 354 -14.95 12.15 -4.46
C ILE A 354 -15.41 13.58 -4.21
N GLN A 355 -14.49 14.51 -3.92
CA GLN A 355 -14.80 15.93 -3.71
C GLN A 355 -14.08 16.81 -4.74
N PRO A 356 -14.79 17.76 -5.38
CA PRO A 356 -16.24 17.99 -5.28
C PRO A 356 -17.03 16.89 -6.01
N PRO A 357 -18.29 16.63 -5.58
CA PRO A 357 -19.05 15.47 -6.06
C PRO A 357 -19.44 15.52 -7.56
N ASP A 358 -19.33 16.66 -8.21
CA ASP A 358 -19.58 16.89 -9.63
C ASP A 358 -18.30 16.83 -10.49
N SER A 359 -17.15 16.47 -9.91
CA SER A 359 -15.89 16.32 -10.64
C SER A 359 -15.88 15.09 -11.54
N ALA A 360 -15.03 15.09 -12.55
CA ALA A 360 -14.81 13.94 -13.41
C ALA A 360 -14.23 12.74 -12.61
N THR A 361 -13.34 13.02 -11.65
CA THR A 361 -12.74 11.99 -10.78
C THR A 361 -13.82 11.35 -9.89
N ALA A 362 -14.74 12.16 -9.32
CA ALA A 362 -15.87 11.64 -8.55
C ALA A 362 -16.80 10.75 -9.41
N ALA A 363 -16.98 11.10 -10.68
CA ALA A 363 -17.73 10.27 -11.62
C ALA A 363 -17.04 8.92 -11.87
N GLN A 364 -15.72 8.90 -12.02
CA GLN A 364 -14.92 7.68 -12.16
C GLN A 364 -14.99 6.81 -10.91
N ALA A 365 -14.80 7.39 -9.72
CA ALA A 365 -14.90 6.69 -8.45
C ALA A 365 -16.29 6.07 -8.25
N ALA A 366 -17.36 6.79 -8.58
CA ALA A 366 -18.74 6.28 -8.53
C ALA A 366 -18.98 5.18 -9.57
N LEU A 367 -18.44 5.30 -10.78
CA LEU A 367 -18.51 4.26 -11.80
C LEU A 367 -17.77 2.99 -11.35
N LEU A 368 -16.58 3.13 -10.78
CA LEU A 368 -15.85 2.00 -10.20
C LEU A 368 -16.65 1.35 -9.05
N ALA A 369 -17.29 2.14 -8.20
CA ALA A 369 -18.18 1.60 -7.16
C ALA A 369 -19.35 0.81 -7.77
N SER A 370 -19.92 1.29 -8.89
CA SER A 370 -20.94 0.54 -9.64
C SER A 370 -20.42 -0.81 -10.14
N HIS A 371 -19.25 -0.82 -10.80
CA HIS A 371 -18.59 -2.03 -11.28
C HIS A 371 -18.23 -2.98 -10.12
N THR A 372 -17.70 -2.46 -9.01
CA THR A 372 -17.33 -3.24 -7.82
C THR A 372 -18.53 -4.01 -7.27
N VAL A 373 -19.64 -3.31 -7.02
CA VAL A 373 -20.85 -3.93 -6.48
C VAL A 373 -21.44 -4.96 -7.46
N ASN A 374 -21.48 -4.61 -8.75
CA ASN A 374 -22.09 -5.46 -9.77
C ASN A 374 -21.27 -6.73 -10.03
N LEU A 375 -19.94 -6.62 -10.17
CA LEU A 375 -19.07 -7.75 -10.50
C LEU A 375 -18.80 -8.65 -9.30
N ILE A 376 -18.36 -8.08 -8.17
CA ILE A 376 -18.07 -8.88 -6.95
C ILE A 376 -19.38 -9.48 -6.40
N GLY A 377 -20.49 -8.75 -6.43
CA GLY A 377 -21.76 -9.27 -6.02
C GLY A 377 -22.23 -10.43 -6.89
N HIS A 378 -22.08 -10.33 -8.23
CA HIS A 378 -22.40 -11.43 -9.14
C HIS A 378 -21.50 -12.66 -8.91
N ARG A 379 -20.22 -12.46 -8.70
CA ARG A 379 -19.30 -13.54 -8.33
C ARG A 379 -19.72 -14.21 -7.02
N GLY A 380 -20.11 -13.47 -6.01
CA GLY A 380 -20.56 -13.99 -4.71
C GLY A 380 -21.78 -14.91 -4.81
N ILE A 381 -22.66 -14.69 -5.81
CA ILE A 381 -23.80 -15.57 -6.08
C ILE A 381 -23.33 -16.96 -6.56
N ASN A 382 -22.27 -16.99 -7.38
CA ASN A 382 -21.85 -18.20 -8.09
C ASN A 382 -20.85 -19.07 -7.33
N THR A 383 -20.05 -18.50 -6.45
CA THR A 383 -18.89 -19.21 -5.89
C THR A 383 -19.00 -19.55 -4.41
N GLY A 384 -19.81 -18.86 -3.62
CA GLY A 384 -19.92 -19.09 -2.16
C GLY A 384 -18.61 -18.88 -1.38
N HIS A 385 -17.54 -18.46 -2.03
CA HIS A 385 -16.16 -18.55 -1.55
C HIS A 385 -15.67 -17.43 -0.60
N VAL A 386 -16.51 -16.50 -0.21
CA VAL A 386 -16.11 -15.42 0.70
C VAL A 386 -16.26 -15.78 2.19
N THR A 387 -16.44 -17.05 2.52
CA THR A 387 -16.98 -17.45 3.82
C THR A 387 -15.97 -17.94 4.87
N GLU A 388 -14.68 -18.09 4.58
CA GLU A 388 -13.76 -18.69 5.57
C GLU A 388 -12.39 -17.98 5.66
N GLY A 389 -12.00 -17.50 6.86
CA GLY A 389 -10.67 -17.09 7.30
C GLY A 389 -10.47 -15.62 7.69
N ASP A 390 -9.28 -15.30 8.20
CA ASP A 390 -8.94 -14.05 8.91
C ASP A 390 -9.03 -12.75 8.06
N GLY A 391 -8.81 -12.80 6.74
CA GLY A 391 -8.94 -11.63 5.84
C GLY A 391 -10.38 -11.16 5.62
N LYS A 392 -11.38 -11.98 5.97
CA LYS A 392 -12.81 -11.73 5.76
C LYS A 392 -13.33 -10.49 6.51
N GLU A 393 -12.86 -10.25 7.74
CA GLU A 393 -13.31 -9.10 8.53
C GLU A 393 -12.99 -7.78 7.83
N ASN A 394 -11.78 -7.60 7.37
CA ASN A 394 -11.36 -6.39 6.67
C ASN A 394 -12.12 -6.21 5.35
N ALA A 395 -12.26 -7.26 4.55
CA ALA A 395 -13.00 -7.19 3.30
C ALA A 395 -14.47 -6.80 3.51
N ALA A 396 -15.15 -7.41 4.47
CA ALA A 396 -16.55 -7.10 4.79
C ALA A 396 -16.72 -5.65 5.23
N SER A 397 -15.83 -5.14 6.09
CA SER A 397 -15.85 -3.76 6.56
C SER A 397 -15.58 -2.76 5.43
N ASN A 398 -14.61 -3.04 4.56
CA ASN A 398 -14.28 -2.20 3.41
C ASN A 398 -15.44 -2.11 2.42
N PHE A 399 -16.04 -3.25 2.06
CA PHE A 399 -17.20 -3.29 1.18
C PHE A 399 -18.42 -2.59 1.78
N ALA A 400 -18.64 -2.73 3.08
CA ALA A 400 -19.67 -2.00 3.80
C ALA A 400 -19.46 -0.49 3.75
N THR A 401 -18.20 -0.02 3.86
CA THR A 401 -17.85 1.40 3.77
C THR A 401 -18.09 1.95 2.37
N ILE A 402 -17.75 1.19 1.32
CA ILE A 402 -18.06 1.56 -0.07
C ILE A 402 -19.57 1.75 -0.24
N LEU A 403 -20.39 0.77 0.17
CA LEU A 403 -21.84 0.91 0.09
C LEU A 403 -22.38 2.09 0.90
N SER A 404 -21.85 2.31 2.10
CA SER A 404 -22.27 3.42 2.98
C SER A 404 -21.98 4.79 2.36
N THR A 405 -20.87 4.92 1.63
CA THR A 405 -20.52 6.14 0.88
C THR A 405 -21.52 6.39 -0.26
N TYR A 406 -21.96 5.33 -0.91
CA TYR A 406 -22.89 5.40 -2.06
C TYR A 406 -24.32 4.95 -1.74
N MET A 407 -24.80 5.24 -0.54
CA MET A 407 -26.15 4.84 -0.10
C MET A 407 -27.27 5.41 -0.98
N HIS A 408 -27.03 6.56 -1.65
CA HIS A 408 -27.94 7.10 -2.66
C HIS A 408 -28.07 6.21 -3.91
N GLY A 409 -27.02 5.45 -4.26
CA GLY A 409 -27.11 4.40 -5.31
C GLY A 409 -27.98 3.22 -4.89
N VAL A 410 -27.92 2.81 -3.61
CA VAL A 410 -28.81 1.81 -3.05
C VAL A 410 -30.27 2.29 -3.09
N ASP A 411 -30.52 3.54 -2.71
CA ASP A 411 -31.85 4.15 -2.77
C ASP A 411 -32.36 4.24 -4.22
N ASN A 412 -31.51 4.65 -5.17
CA ASN A 412 -31.85 4.68 -6.59
C ASN A 412 -32.27 3.29 -7.10
N MET A 413 -31.52 2.24 -6.77
CA MET A 413 -31.82 0.87 -7.19
C MET A 413 -33.20 0.40 -6.72
N ILE A 414 -33.63 0.77 -5.52
CA ILE A 414 -34.94 0.41 -4.97
C ILE A 414 -36.11 0.88 -5.85
N TRP A 415 -35.91 1.92 -6.64
CA TRP A 415 -36.91 2.56 -7.47
C TRP A 415 -36.72 2.31 -8.97
N THR A 416 -35.60 1.73 -9.40
CA THR A 416 -35.27 1.48 -10.80
C THR A 416 -35.51 0.00 -11.19
N ASN A 417 -35.60 -0.24 -12.50
CA ASN A 417 -35.73 -1.60 -13.05
C ASN A 417 -34.36 -2.29 -13.12
N ALA A 418 -34.37 -3.61 -13.38
CA ALA A 418 -33.21 -4.46 -13.47
C ALA A 418 -32.12 -3.90 -14.41
N TYR A 419 -30.89 -3.84 -13.90
CA TYR A 419 -29.69 -3.42 -14.62
C TYR A 419 -28.77 -4.63 -14.84
N PRO A 420 -28.05 -4.75 -15.98
CA PRO A 420 -27.14 -5.87 -16.21
C PRO A 420 -25.98 -5.91 -15.20
N TRP A 421 -25.63 -7.09 -14.69
CA TRP A 421 -24.56 -7.26 -13.72
C TRP A 421 -23.16 -6.97 -14.29
N ASN A 422 -22.96 -7.21 -15.59
CA ASN A 422 -21.69 -7.01 -16.30
C ASN A 422 -21.54 -5.62 -16.92
N ALA A 423 -22.30 -4.66 -16.42
CA ALA A 423 -22.23 -3.27 -16.79
C ALA A 423 -22.18 -2.39 -15.54
N GLY A 424 -21.70 -1.19 -15.70
CA GLY A 424 -21.72 -0.16 -14.68
C GLY A 424 -22.16 1.15 -15.29
N ASP A 425 -22.75 2.01 -14.50
CA ASP A 425 -23.16 3.33 -14.94
C ASP A 425 -23.21 4.29 -13.74
N VAL A 426 -23.26 5.57 -14.05
CA VAL A 426 -23.57 6.62 -13.10
C VAL A 426 -24.75 7.43 -13.63
N ALA A 427 -25.64 7.77 -12.74
CA ALA A 427 -26.84 8.55 -13.06
C ALA A 427 -26.88 9.82 -12.19
N THR A 428 -27.61 10.81 -12.67
CA THR A 428 -28.05 11.90 -11.79
C THR A 428 -29.32 11.44 -11.10
N PHE A 429 -29.24 11.22 -9.79
CA PHE A 429 -30.38 10.85 -8.98
C PHE A 429 -30.96 12.09 -8.31
N THR A 430 -32.22 12.38 -8.61
CA THR A 430 -32.96 13.47 -7.98
C THR A 430 -34.10 12.89 -7.18
N PRO A 431 -33.85 12.48 -5.94
CA PRO A 431 -34.93 12.00 -5.10
C PRO A 431 -35.93 13.14 -4.84
N ASP A 432 -37.23 12.84 -4.84
CA ASP A 432 -38.30 13.82 -4.63
C ASP A 432 -38.16 14.67 -3.36
N PHE A 433 -37.29 14.26 -2.43
CA PHE A 433 -37.09 14.86 -1.12
C PHE A 433 -35.70 15.47 -0.92
N TYR A 434 -34.75 15.26 -1.83
CA TYR A 434 -33.44 15.89 -1.76
C TYR A 434 -33.49 17.24 -2.48
N PRO A 435 -33.05 18.34 -1.86
CA PRO A 435 -33.14 19.66 -2.49
C PRO A 435 -32.13 19.87 -3.61
N ALA A 436 -31.16 18.95 -3.76
CA ALA A 436 -30.14 18.99 -4.79
C ALA A 436 -30.09 17.67 -5.53
N GLU A 437 -29.75 17.74 -6.81
CA GLU A 437 -29.35 16.59 -7.60
C GLU A 437 -28.16 15.89 -6.93
N GLN A 438 -28.17 14.56 -6.95
CA GLN A 438 -27.03 13.74 -6.56
C GLN A 438 -26.32 13.33 -7.85
N PRO A 439 -25.29 14.11 -8.29
CA PRO A 439 -24.52 13.76 -9.46
C PRO A 439 -23.73 12.46 -9.17
N ASN A 440 -23.38 11.75 -10.22
CA ASN A 440 -22.52 10.59 -10.11
C ASN A 440 -23.03 9.50 -9.13
N THR A 441 -24.35 9.23 -9.19
CA THR A 441 -24.96 8.15 -8.41
C THR A 441 -24.67 6.80 -9.09
N PRO A 442 -24.00 5.83 -8.42
CA PRO A 442 -23.76 4.50 -8.99
C PRO A 442 -25.09 3.78 -9.30
N VAL A 443 -25.13 3.06 -10.41
CA VAL A 443 -26.28 2.22 -10.80
C VAL A 443 -25.95 0.76 -10.49
N PHE A 444 -26.77 0.13 -9.65
CA PHE A 444 -26.56 -1.23 -9.18
C PHE A 444 -27.53 -2.23 -9.81
N ASN A 445 -27.03 -3.45 -10.11
CA ASN A 445 -27.88 -4.60 -10.39
C ASN A 445 -28.48 -5.11 -9.08
N ALA A 446 -29.76 -5.41 -9.07
CA ALA A 446 -30.49 -5.78 -7.85
C ALA A 446 -29.99 -7.09 -7.21
N ASP A 447 -29.69 -8.11 -8.01
CA ASP A 447 -29.23 -9.41 -7.49
C ASP A 447 -27.78 -9.31 -7.00
N SER A 448 -26.91 -8.62 -7.75
CA SER A 448 -25.53 -8.35 -7.36
C SER A 448 -25.47 -7.52 -6.08
N LEU A 449 -26.29 -6.48 -5.96
CA LEU A 449 -26.35 -5.66 -4.74
C LEU A 449 -26.78 -6.49 -3.53
N ASN A 450 -27.80 -7.35 -3.67
CA ASN A 450 -28.22 -8.23 -2.58
C ASN A 450 -27.08 -9.16 -2.12
N ALA A 451 -26.35 -9.76 -3.07
CA ALA A 451 -25.21 -10.60 -2.76
C ALA A 451 -24.06 -9.79 -2.12
N PHE A 452 -23.80 -8.60 -2.63
CA PHE A 452 -22.75 -7.72 -2.10
C PHE A 452 -23.08 -7.22 -0.68
N ILE A 453 -24.37 -6.90 -0.37
CA ILE A 453 -24.81 -6.59 0.99
C ILE A 453 -24.62 -7.80 1.91
N THR A 454 -24.93 -9.02 1.42
CA THR A 454 -24.73 -10.26 2.19
C THR A 454 -23.25 -10.45 2.53
N LEU A 455 -22.37 -10.23 1.57
CA LEU A 455 -20.93 -10.27 1.75
C LEU A 455 -20.44 -9.21 2.74
N SER A 456 -20.86 -7.97 2.56
CA SER A 456 -20.50 -6.82 3.41
C SER A 456 -21.02 -6.98 4.85
N SER A 457 -22.13 -7.68 5.06
CA SER A 457 -22.72 -7.94 6.38
C SER A 457 -22.33 -9.29 6.98
N SER A 458 -21.37 -10.00 6.38
CA SER A 458 -20.94 -11.33 6.85
C SER A 458 -20.17 -11.28 8.19
N MET A 459 -19.69 -10.09 8.59
CA MET A 459 -18.96 -9.85 9.83
C MET A 459 -19.58 -8.70 10.62
N GLU A 460 -19.37 -8.68 11.94
CA GLU A 460 -20.00 -7.72 12.86
C GLU A 460 -19.70 -6.26 12.50
N ASP A 461 -18.43 -5.96 12.17
CA ASP A 461 -18.01 -4.60 11.82
C ASP A 461 -18.64 -4.13 10.51
N GLY A 462 -18.71 -4.99 9.51
CA GLY A 462 -19.42 -4.70 8.26
C GLY A 462 -20.90 -4.48 8.46
N MET A 463 -21.58 -5.32 9.27
CA MET A 463 -22.98 -5.13 9.64
C MET A 463 -23.21 -3.79 10.33
N ARG A 464 -22.32 -3.42 11.27
CA ARG A 464 -22.41 -2.14 12.00
C ARG A 464 -22.27 -0.97 11.03
N THR A 465 -21.24 -1.01 10.18
CA THR A 465 -20.96 0.04 9.17
C THR A 465 -22.15 0.25 8.22
N LEU A 466 -22.73 -0.83 7.69
CA LEU A 466 -23.90 -0.73 6.82
C LEU A 466 -25.12 -0.16 7.54
N ARG A 467 -25.42 -0.63 8.74
CA ARG A 467 -26.53 -0.12 9.53
C ARG A 467 -26.36 1.36 9.83
N ASP A 468 -25.15 1.79 10.20
CA ASP A 468 -24.86 3.19 10.50
C ASP A 468 -24.95 4.05 9.22
N GLY A 469 -24.50 3.53 8.07
CA GLY A 469 -24.68 4.16 6.76
C GLY A 469 -26.15 4.36 6.39
N ILE A 470 -26.98 3.32 6.53
CA ILE A 470 -28.44 3.40 6.31
C ILE A 470 -29.07 4.44 7.24
N ASN A 471 -28.75 4.39 8.54
CA ASN A 471 -29.29 5.32 9.51
C ASN A 471 -28.87 6.78 9.22
N THR A 472 -27.58 7.01 8.88
CA THR A 472 -27.07 8.33 8.55
C THR A 472 -27.78 8.90 7.32
N TYR A 473 -27.85 8.12 6.24
CA TYR A 473 -28.51 8.53 5.01
C TYR A 473 -29.99 8.82 5.23
N THR A 474 -30.72 7.91 5.91
CA THR A 474 -32.16 8.05 6.15
C THR A 474 -32.49 9.21 7.09
N ASN A 475 -31.67 9.49 8.10
CA ASN A 475 -31.84 10.65 8.98
C ASN A 475 -31.71 11.96 8.22
N VAL A 476 -30.77 12.08 7.27
CA VAL A 476 -30.67 13.24 6.39
C VAL A 476 -31.93 13.39 5.54
N LYS A 477 -32.39 12.30 4.92
CA LYS A 477 -33.64 12.29 4.14
C LYS A 477 -34.83 12.76 4.95
N TYR A 478 -35.02 12.22 6.15
CA TYR A 478 -36.12 12.61 7.03
C TYR A 478 -36.03 14.07 7.45
N GLY A 479 -34.85 14.54 7.85
CA GLY A 479 -34.64 15.94 8.21
C GLY A 479 -35.10 16.88 7.09
N LEU A 480 -34.70 16.58 5.86
CA LEU A 480 -35.07 17.40 4.68
C LEU A 480 -36.56 17.31 4.36
N THR A 481 -37.16 16.12 4.38
CA THR A 481 -38.60 15.95 4.09
C THR A 481 -39.49 16.51 5.17
N ILE A 482 -39.15 16.40 6.45
CA ILE A 482 -39.87 17.00 7.56
C ILE A 482 -39.80 18.53 7.47
N ASN A 483 -38.65 19.12 7.22
CA ASN A 483 -38.51 20.56 7.05
C ASN A 483 -39.38 21.07 5.91
N ARG A 484 -39.43 20.38 4.79
CA ARG A 484 -40.29 20.73 3.67
C ARG A 484 -41.76 20.59 4.02
N LEU A 485 -42.17 19.51 4.70
CA LEU A 485 -43.54 19.29 5.14
C LEU A 485 -44.02 20.38 6.14
N LEU A 486 -43.11 20.79 7.06
CA LEU A 486 -43.40 21.88 8.01
C LEU A 486 -43.52 23.25 7.32
N ALA A 487 -42.75 23.49 6.27
CA ALA A 487 -42.82 24.70 5.49
C ALA A 487 -44.06 24.79 4.61
N GLU A 488 -44.52 23.66 4.10
CA GLU A 488 -45.61 23.52 3.14
C GLU A 488 -46.58 22.39 3.53
N PRO A 489 -47.30 22.48 4.67
CA PRO A 489 -48.07 21.36 5.22
C PRO A 489 -49.22 20.89 4.34
N ASP A 490 -49.79 21.78 3.53
CA ASP A 490 -50.89 21.48 2.62
C ASP A 490 -50.42 21.05 1.23
N ASN A 491 -49.12 20.97 0.99
CA ASN A 491 -48.57 20.58 -0.29
C ASN A 491 -48.57 19.05 -0.45
N ALA A 492 -49.39 18.55 -1.36
CA ALA A 492 -49.47 17.11 -1.64
C ALA A 492 -48.14 16.49 -2.06
N HIS A 493 -47.24 17.25 -2.71
CA HIS A 493 -45.90 16.79 -3.06
C HIS A 493 -44.99 16.65 -1.83
N ALA A 494 -45.09 17.53 -0.82
CA ALA A 494 -44.36 17.40 0.42
C ALA A 494 -44.78 16.16 1.22
N VAL A 495 -46.07 15.89 1.27
CA VAL A 495 -46.63 14.66 1.88
C VAL A 495 -46.17 13.41 1.12
N ALA A 496 -46.20 13.42 -0.21
CA ALA A 496 -45.76 12.32 -1.04
C ALA A 496 -44.24 12.06 -0.86
N ALA A 497 -43.41 13.11 -0.81
CA ALA A 497 -41.96 12.99 -0.56
C ALA A 497 -41.65 12.36 0.80
N PHE A 498 -42.38 12.76 1.87
CA PHE A 498 -42.23 12.15 3.19
C PHE A 498 -42.61 10.65 3.18
N ASN A 499 -43.71 10.29 2.54
CA ASN A 499 -44.12 8.90 2.42
C ASN A 499 -43.12 8.07 1.61
N SER A 500 -42.55 8.63 0.53
CA SER A 500 -41.50 7.99 -0.27
C SER A 500 -40.21 7.79 0.51
N ALA A 501 -39.81 8.79 1.33
CA ALA A 501 -38.64 8.65 2.21
C ALA A 501 -38.81 7.52 3.22
N TYR A 502 -39.98 7.43 3.85
CA TYR A 502 -40.32 6.38 4.81
C TYR A 502 -40.33 4.99 4.16
N LEU A 503 -40.97 4.86 2.99
CA LEU A 503 -41.03 3.59 2.25
C LEU A 503 -39.63 3.18 1.75
N GLY A 504 -38.81 4.12 1.30
CA GLY A 504 -37.40 3.89 0.90
C GLY A 504 -36.59 3.33 2.04
N GLN A 505 -36.69 3.92 3.24
CA GLN A 505 -36.02 3.38 4.43
C GLN A 505 -36.47 1.95 4.73
N ALA A 506 -37.76 1.70 4.81
CA ALA A 506 -38.30 0.37 5.11
C ALA A 506 -37.81 -0.69 4.11
N LYS A 507 -37.68 -0.32 2.83
CA LYS A 507 -37.08 -1.19 1.81
C LYS A 507 -35.60 -1.43 2.00
N MET A 508 -34.78 -0.38 2.29
CA MET A 508 -33.35 -0.53 2.57
C MET A 508 -33.10 -1.41 3.81
N GLU A 509 -33.83 -1.16 4.89
CA GLU A 509 -33.79 -2.01 6.09
C GLU A 509 -34.22 -3.45 5.79
N GLY A 510 -35.24 -3.64 4.95
CA GLY A 510 -35.68 -4.95 4.51
C GLY A 510 -34.63 -5.72 3.71
N LEU A 511 -33.88 -5.04 2.82
CA LEU A 511 -32.73 -5.62 2.11
C LEU A 511 -31.63 -6.04 3.09
N PHE A 512 -31.28 -5.16 4.02
CA PHE A 512 -30.25 -5.44 5.04
C PHE A 512 -30.65 -6.63 5.93
N VAL A 513 -31.85 -6.65 6.48
CA VAL A 513 -32.34 -7.75 7.34
C VAL A 513 -32.35 -9.08 6.59
N ARG A 514 -32.76 -9.07 5.31
CA ARG A 514 -32.70 -10.25 4.45
C ARG A 514 -31.27 -10.75 4.26
N ALA A 515 -30.32 -9.87 3.99
CA ALA A 515 -28.91 -10.20 3.76
C ALA A 515 -28.27 -10.79 5.03
N VAL A 516 -28.50 -10.19 6.20
CA VAL A 516 -28.03 -10.70 7.51
C VAL A 516 -28.63 -12.08 7.80
N GLY A 517 -29.91 -12.27 7.51
CA GLY A 517 -30.56 -13.58 7.66
C GLY A 517 -29.96 -14.66 6.75
N LEU A 518 -29.60 -14.33 5.52
CA LEU A 518 -28.95 -15.24 4.57
C LEU A 518 -27.51 -15.57 5.02
N SER A 519 -26.76 -14.60 5.51
CA SER A 519 -25.42 -14.80 6.05
C SER A 519 -25.44 -15.76 7.25
N ALA A 520 -26.35 -15.57 8.20
CA ALA A 520 -26.48 -16.45 9.35
C ALA A 520 -26.88 -17.89 8.97
N ILE A 521 -27.72 -18.07 7.94
CA ILE A 521 -28.09 -19.40 7.43
C ILE A 521 -26.89 -20.08 6.76
N ALA A 522 -26.08 -19.33 5.99
CA ALA A 522 -24.90 -19.86 5.32
C ALA A 522 -23.85 -20.33 6.35
N GLU A 523 -23.63 -19.54 7.40
CA GLU A 523 -22.74 -19.88 8.50
C GLU A 523 -23.20 -21.15 9.24
N ALA A 524 -24.49 -21.25 9.58
CA ALA A 524 -25.03 -22.43 10.24
C ALA A 524 -24.88 -23.70 9.38
N ARG A 525 -25.03 -23.60 8.04
CA ARG A 525 -24.81 -24.73 7.13
C ARG A 525 -23.33 -25.12 7.02
N GLY A 526 -22.41 -24.16 7.01
CA GLY A 526 -20.97 -24.41 7.02
C GLY A 526 -20.53 -25.13 8.29
N GLN A 527 -21.04 -24.76 9.44
CA GLN A 527 -20.76 -25.42 10.72
C GLN A 527 -21.32 -26.86 10.80
N ASP A 528 -22.46 -27.13 10.16
CA ASP A 528 -23.02 -28.49 10.11
C ASP A 528 -22.19 -29.42 9.21
N THR A 529 -21.60 -28.93 8.11
CA THR A 529 -20.72 -29.72 7.24
C THR A 529 -19.37 -30.03 7.90
N THR A 530 -18.84 -29.12 8.70
CA THR A 530 -17.58 -29.32 9.46
C THR A 530 -17.75 -30.29 10.64
N ARG A 531 -18.97 -30.43 11.19
CA ARG A 531 -19.28 -31.43 12.22
C ARG A 531 -19.56 -32.83 11.69
N ALA A 532 -19.86 -32.95 10.41
CA ALA A 532 -20.18 -34.20 9.74
C ALA A 532 -18.97 -34.86 9.04
N ALA A 533 -17.84 -34.16 8.94
CA ALA A 533 -16.55 -34.65 8.47
C ALA A 533 -15.63 -34.95 9.66
#